data_9bbc328ea5f1cb90a3c7a80094675d51
#
_entry.id   9bbc328ea5f1cb90a3c7a80094675d51
#
_cell.length_a   1.000
_cell.length_b   1.000
_cell.length_c   1.000
_cell.angle_alpha   90.00
_cell.angle_beta   90.00
_cell.angle_gamma   90.00
#
_symmetry.space_group_name_H-M   'P 1'
#
loop_
_entity.id
_entity.type
_entity.pdbx_description
1 polymer ?
#
loop_
_entity_poly.entity_id
_entity_poly.type
_entity_poly.pdbx_seq_one_letter_code
_entity_poly.pdbx_strand_id
1 'polypeptide(L)'
;MTQTRIVVSPACFSVSEEYPWLAERDEDGAVVTFTGKVRNHNLGDSVKALTLEHYPGMTEKSLAEIVELARERWPLGRVTVIHRIGEMWPGEEIVFVGVTSAHRGSAFAAGEFIMDYLKTRAPFWKREATPDGERWVDARDSDRQAAERW
;
A
#
# COMPACT_ATOMS: atom_id res chain seq x y z
N MET A 1 -6.73 18.37 13.28
CA MET A 1 -6.86 17.96 11.87
C MET A 1 -5.94 16.79 11.58
N THR A 2 -6.48 15.75 11.01
CA THR A 2 -5.64 14.62 10.69
C THR A 2 -4.87 14.86 9.38
N GLN A 3 -3.60 14.49 9.36
CA GLN A 3 -2.75 14.54 8.19
C GLN A 3 -2.58 13.15 7.57
N THR A 4 -3.37 12.18 8.01
CA THR A 4 -3.33 10.80 7.54
C THR A 4 -4.69 10.43 6.96
N ARG A 5 -4.65 9.85 5.74
CA ARG A 5 -5.84 9.36 5.04
C ARG A 5 -5.67 7.86 4.77
N ILE A 6 -6.56 7.06 5.36
CA ILE A 6 -6.55 5.60 5.20
C ILE A 6 -7.87 5.19 4.54
N VAL A 7 -7.78 4.44 3.45
CA VAL A 7 -8.96 3.91 2.75
C VAL A 7 -8.74 2.44 2.42
N VAL A 8 -9.69 1.60 2.80
CA VAL A 8 -9.76 0.19 2.40
C VAL A 8 -11.12 0.00 1.75
N SER A 9 -11.15 -0.32 0.47
CA SER A 9 -12.39 -0.29 -0.31
C SER A 9 -12.25 -1.16 -1.57
N PRO A 10 -13.35 -1.76 -2.06
CA PRO A 10 -13.33 -2.42 -3.36
C PRO A 10 -13.33 -1.42 -4.54
N ALA A 11 -13.60 -0.17 -4.28
CA ALA A 11 -13.69 0.85 -5.33
C ALA A 11 -12.31 1.20 -5.89
N CYS A 12 -12.29 1.55 -7.17
CA CYS A 12 -11.09 2.09 -7.82
C CYS A 12 -10.76 3.46 -7.19
N PHE A 13 -9.47 3.77 -7.15
CA PHE A 13 -9.01 5.11 -6.77
C PHE A 13 -8.38 5.80 -7.99
N SER A 14 -8.27 7.10 -7.93
CA SER A 14 -7.62 7.90 -8.97
C SER A 14 -6.42 8.62 -8.38
N VAL A 15 -5.23 8.29 -8.87
CA VAL A 15 -3.97 8.92 -8.42
C VAL A 15 -4.04 10.43 -8.68
N SER A 16 -4.59 10.85 -9.82
CA SER A 16 -4.69 12.26 -10.16
C SER A 16 -5.63 13.03 -9.22
N GLU A 17 -6.60 12.36 -8.62
CA GLU A 17 -7.49 12.98 -7.64
C GLU A 17 -6.91 12.97 -6.23
N GLU A 18 -6.08 11.97 -5.91
CA GLU A 18 -5.46 11.86 -4.58
C GLU A 18 -4.23 12.75 -4.43
N TYR A 19 -3.50 12.98 -5.50
CA TYR A 19 -2.24 13.72 -5.46
C TYR A 19 -2.38 15.17 -4.98
N PRO A 20 -3.39 15.96 -5.40
CA PRO A 20 -3.48 17.36 -5.00
C PRO A 20 -3.53 17.59 -3.50
N TRP A 21 -4.21 16.74 -2.75
CA TRP A 21 -4.25 16.87 -1.29
C TRP A 21 -2.86 16.65 -0.68
N LEU A 22 -2.11 15.67 -1.18
CA LEU A 22 -0.75 15.43 -0.71
C LEU A 22 0.16 16.62 -1.00
N ALA A 23 0.03 17.21 -2.17
CA ALA A 23 0.93 18.25 -2.66
C ALA A 23 0.54 19.68 -2.21
N GLU A 24 -0.51 19.82 -1.41
CA GLU A 24 -1.09 21.13 -1.08
C GLU A 24 -0.20 21.99 -0.18
N ARG A 25 0.59 21.41 0.71
CA ARG A 25 1.32 22.13 1.72
C ARG A 25 2.66 22.66 1.20
N ASP A 26 2.92 23.95 1.39
CA ASP A 26 4.17 24.56 0.96
C ASP A 26 5.35 24.31 1.93
N GLU A 27 5.07 23.72 3.10
CA GLU A 27 6.10 23.27 4.05
C GLU A 27 6.82 22.01 3.58
N ASP A 28 6.18 21.24 2.69
CA ASP A 28 6.72 19.98 2.20
C ASP A 28 7.55 20.22 0.94
N GLY A 29 8.81 19.83 0.99
CA GLY A 29 9.70 19.91 -0.16
C GLY A 29 9.69 18.65 -1.02
N ALA A 30 9.02 17.58 -0.55
CA ALA A 30 9.00 16.30 -1.26
C ALA A 30 7.64 15.63 -1.14
N VAL A 31 7.17 15.09 -2.26
CA VAL A 31 5.99 14.22 -2.34
C VAL A 31 6.45 12.95 -3.03
N VAL A 32 6.35 11.82 -2.33
CA VAL A 32 6.68 10.51 -2.89
C VAL A 32 5.42 9.69 -2.96
N THR A 33 5.14 9.12 -4.12
CA THR A 33 3.98 8.25 -4.30
C THR A 33 4.41 6.90 -4.89
N PHE A 34 3.74 5.87 -4.45
CA PHE A 34 3.89 4.53 -4.98
C PHE A 34 2.52 3.99 -5.33
N THR A 35 2.40 3.39 -6.51
CA THR A 35 1.18 2.70 -6.93
C THR A 35 1.53 1.27 -7.28
N GLY A 36 0.90 0.31 -6.59
CA GLY A 36 1.04 -1.10 -6.89
C GLY A 36 -0.09 -1.56 -7.80
N LYS A 37 0.22 -2.50 -8.69
CA LYS A 37 -0.73 -3.01 -9.69
C LYS A 37 -0.78 -4.54 -9.63
N VAL A 38 -1.88 -5.09 -10.07
CA VAL A 38 -1.99 -6.53 -10.24
C VAL A 38 -1.18 -6.94 -11.46
N ARG A 39 -0.22 -7.84 -11.27
CA ARG A 39 0.62 -8.37 -12.35
C ARG A 39 -0.11 -9.51 -13.07
N ASN A 40 0.23 -9.71 -14.35
CA ASN A 40 -0.32 -10.80 -15.14
C ASN A 40 0.36 -12.15 -14.88
N HIS A 41 1.45 -12.19 -14.09
CA HIS A 41 2.17 -13.40 -13.71
C HIS A 41 2.57 -13.35 -12.25
N ASN A 42 2.52 -14.51 -11.59
CA ASN A 42 3.06 -14.67 -10.24
C ASN A 42 3.64 -16.08 -10.12
N LEU A 43 4.87 -16.19 -9.61
CA LEU A 43 5.57 -17.46 -9.46
C LEU A 43 5.70 -18.23 -10.79
N GLY A 44 5.82 -17.49 -11.91
CA GLY A 44 5.95 -18.08 -13.25
C GLY A 44 4.63 -18.46 -13.91
N ASP A 45 3.51 -18.37 -13.20
CA ASP A 45 2.19 -18.72 -13.73
C ASP A 45 1.41 -17.47 -14.15
N SER A 46 0.57 -17.62 -15.18
CA SER A 46 -0.38 -16.58 -15.55
C SER A 46 -1.44 -16.40 -14.48
N VAL A 47 -1.75 -15.16 -14.14
CA VAL A 47 -2.79 -14.81 -13.19
C VAL A 47 -3.96 -14.23 -13.97
N LYS A 48 -5.16 -14.83 -13.80
CA LYS A 48 -6.39 -14.33 -14.42
C LYS A 48 -7.05 -13.26 -13.58
N ALA A 49 -7.04 -13.46 -12.26
CA ALA A 49 -7.62 -12.52 -11.30
C ALA A 49 -6.97 -12.70 -9.95
N LEU A 50 -6.93 -11.62 -9.20
CA LEU A 50 -6.50 -11.61 -7.80
C LEU A 50 -7.70 -11.19 -6.95
N THR A 51 -8.03 -11.98 -5.94
CA THR A 51 -9.02 -11.60 -4.95
C THR A 51 -8.32 -11.34 -3.63
N LEU A 52 -8.55 -10.15 -3.08
CA LEU A 52 -7.97 -9.75 -1.80
C LEU A 52 -9.04 -9.73 -0.74
N GLU A 53 -8.85 -10.57 0.28
CA GLU A 53 -9.71 -10.61 1.46
C GLU A 53 -9.05 -9.80 2.57
N HIS A 54 -9.88 -9.21 3.45
CA HIS A 54 -9.37 -8.41 4.56
C HIS A 54 -10.21 -8.65 5.81
N TYR A 55 -9.75 -8.10 6.92
CA TYR A 55 -10.46 -8.14 8.20
C TYR A 55 -11.05 -6.75 8.47
N PRO A 56 -12.35 -6.52 8.22
CA PRO A 56 -12.96 -5.20 8.37
C PRO A 56 -12.72 -4.57 9.74
N GLY A 57 -12.36 -3.29 9.76
CA GLY A 57 -12.02 -2.57 10.97
C GLY A 57 -10.58 -2.79 11.41
N MET A 58 -10.13 -4.04 11.49
CA MET A 58 -8.76 -4.34 11.90
C MET A 58 -7.74 -3.97 10.85
N THR A 59 -8.09 -4.09 9.56
CA THR A 59 -7.20 -3.71 8.47
C THR A 59 -6.91 -2.23 8.50
N GLU A 60 -7.93 -1.40 8.60
CA GLU A 60 -7.77 0.06 8.66
C GLU A 60 -6.95 0.46 9.89
N LYS A 61 -7.21 -0.17 11.03
CA LYS A 61 -6.46 0.07 12.26
C LYS A 61 -5.00 -0.30 12.11
N SER A 62 -4.70 -1.44 11.49
CA SER A 62 -3.31 -1.88 11.25
C SER A 62 -2.58 -0.93 10.33
N LEU A 63 -3.23 -0.44 9.27
CA LEU A 63 -2.63 0.54 8.36
C LEU A 63 -2.35 1.87 9.09
N ALA A 64 -3.28 2.33 9.92
CA ALA A 64 -3.08 3.54 10.71
C ALA A 64 -1.90 3.39 11.68
N GLU A 65 -1.76 2.24 12.32
CA GLU A 65 -0.64 1.94 13.20
C GLU A 65 0.70 1.95 12.46
N ILE A 66 0.74 1.41 11.25
CA ILE A 66 1.95 1.43 10.41
C ILE A 66 2.35 2.88 10.08
N VAL A 67 1.38 3.71 9.73
CA VAL A 67 1.65 5.13 9.46
C VAL A 67 2.18 5.84 10.70
N GLU A 68 1.60 5.56 11.88
CA GLU A 68 2.08 6.15 13.12
C GLU A 68 3.51 5.71 13.45
N LEU A 69 3.86 4.46 13.19
CA LEU A 69 5.24 3.99 13.33
C LEU A 69 6.19 4.74 12.41
N ALA A 70 5.76 5.02 11.18
CA ALA A 70 6.54 5.80 10.24
C ALA A 70 6.74 7.24 10.75
N ARG A 71 5.69 7.85 11.32
CA ARG A 71 5.76 9.20 11.89
C ARG A 71 6.70 9.29 13.10
N GLU A 72 6.84 8.22 13.85
CA GLU A 72 7.79 8.15 14.96
C GLU A 72 9.24 8.18 14.49
N ARG A 73 9.50 7.67 13.28
CA ARG A 73 10.85 7.54 12.73
C ARG A 73 11.27 8.72 11.87
N TRP A 74 10.33 9.35 11.19
CA TRP A 74 10.63 10.44 10.24
C TRP A 74 9.63 11.58 10.41
N PRO A 75 10.08 12.83 10.19
CA PRO A 75 9.16 13.98 10.19
C PRO A 75 8.36 14.00 8.89
N LEU A 76 7.09 13.62 8.98
CA LEU A 76 6.21 13.50 7.82
C LEU A 76 5.11 14.57 7.86
N GLY A 77 4.69 15.01 6.70
CA GLY A 77 3.54 15.86 6.50
C GLY A 77 2.28 15.00 6.33
N ARG A 78 1.70 15.06 5.14
CA ARG A 78 0.51 14.26 4.82
C ARG A 78 0.90 12.87 4.34
N VAL A 79 0.09 11.87 4.71
CA VAL A 79 0.27 10.48 4.31
C VAL A 79 -1.08 9.93 3.86
N THR A 80 -1.09 9.29 2.69
CA THR A 80 -2.26 8.59 2.18
C THR A 80 -1.90 7.12 1.99
N VAL A 81 -2.75 6.21 2.48
CA VAL A 81 -2.65 4.79 2.18
C VAL A 81 -4.03 4.33 1.74
N ILE A 82 -4.12 3.89 0.49
CA ILE A 82 -5.36 3.35 -0.07
C ILE A 82 -5.08 1.93 -0.51
N HIS A 83 -5.90 0.99 -0.04
CA HIS A 83 -5.77 -0.40 -0.44
C HIS A 83 -7.11 -0.93 -0.91
N ARG A 84 -7.15 -1.46 -2.12
CA ARG A 84 -8.34 -2.09 -2.66
C ARG A 84 -8.45 -3.53 -2.15
N ILE A 85 -9.67 -4.00 -2.08
CA ILE A 85 -10.02 -5.38 -1.72
C ILE A 85 -10.97 -5.93 -2.78
N GLY A 86 -11.27 -7.22 -2.69
CA GLY A 86 -12.15 -7.89 -3.64
C GLY A 86 -11.40 -8.35 -4.87
N GLU A 87 -12.14 -8.68 -5.92
CA GLU A 87 -11.59 -9.21 -7.17
C GLU A 87 -11.00 -8.11 -8.04
N MET A 88 -9.78 -8.33 -8.52
CA MET A 88 -9.07 -7.39 -9.39
C MET A 88 -8.38 -8.16 -10.51
N TRP A 89 -8.28 -7.53 -11.69
CA TRP A 89 -7.71 -8.11 -12.88
C TRP A 89 -6.32 -7.56 -13.14
N PRO A 90 -5.48 -8.29 -13.88
CA PRO A 90 -4.15 -7.79 -14.24
C PRO A 90 -4.20 -6.40 -14.86
N GLY A 91 -3.29 -5.53 -14.40
CA GLY A 91 -3.21 -4.15 -14.82
C GLY A 91 -3.97 -3.18 -13.94
N GLU A 92 -4.91 -3.65 -13.12
CA GLU A 92 -5.62 -2.76 -12.20
C GLU A 92 -4.71 -2.30 -11.06
N GLU A 93 -4.92 -1.08 -10.61
CA GLU A 93 -4.20 -0.51 -9.48
C GLU A 93 -4.82 -1.01 -8.19
N ILE A 94 -3.98 -1.51 -7.28
CA ILE A 94 -4.43 -2.18 -6.05
C ILE A 94 -4.11 -1.37 -4.79
N VAL A 95 -2.99 -0.68 -4.77
CA VAL A 95 -2.53 0.06 -3.58
C VAL A 95 -1.89 1.38 -3.99
N PHE A 96 -2.14 2.40 -3.18
CA PHE A 96 -1.52 3.71 -3.34
C PHE A 96 -0.98 4.17 -2.00
N VAL A 97 0.30 4.54 -1.96
CA VAL A 97 0.94 5.13 -0.79
C VAL A 97 1.54 6.46 -1.20
N GLY A 98 1.09 7.52 -0.54
CA GLY A 98 1.65 8.86 -0.75
C GLY A 98 2.21 9.38 0.57
N VAL A 99 3.41 9.94 0.54
CA VAL A 99 4.09 10.46 1.74
C VAL A 99 4.72 11.79 1.41
N THR A 100 4.54 12.76 2.29
CA THR A 100 5.18 14.06 2.15
C THR A 100 6.12 14.34 3.32
N SER A 101 7.16 15.10 3.07
CA SER A 101 8.11 15.55 4.08
C SER A 101 8.82 16.81 3.58
N ALA A 102 9.48 17.52 4.49
CA ALA A 102 10.30 18.67 4.10
C ALA A 102 11.42 18.26 3.15
N HIS A 103 11.94 17.01 3.30
CA HIS A 103 13.07 16.52 2.51
C HIS A 103 12.77 15.13 1.91
N ARG A 104 13.32 14.90 0.71
CA ARG A 104 13.08 13.66 -0.03
C ARG A 104 13.55 12.38 0.70
N GLY A 105 14.62 12.46 1.48
CA GLY A 105 15.16 11.30 2.18
C GLY A 105 14.14 10.65 3.10
N SER A 106 13.48 11.45 3.94
CA SER A 106 12.43 10.95 4.83
C SER A 106 11.22 10.46 4.06
N ALA A 107 10.85 11.16 2.98
CA ALA A 107 9.70 10.78 2.16
C ALA A 107 9.91 9.42 1.50
N PHE A 108 11.07 9.19 0.89
CA PHE A 108 11.40 7.89 0.29
C PHE A 108 11.46 6.78 1.33
N ALA A 109 12.16 7.03 2.45
CA ALA A 109 12.32 6.03 3.50
C ALA A 109 10.98 5.62 4.09
N ALA A 110 10.13 6.59 4.42
CA ALA A 110 8.83 6.33 5.00
C ALA A 110 7.90 5.60 4.03
N GLY A 111 7.92 5.98 2.75
CA GLY A 111 7.11 5.30 1.73
C GLY A 111 7.49 3.83 1.60
N GLU A 112 8.76 3.53 1.55
CA GLU A 112 9.26 2.16 1.47
C GLU A 112 8.95 1.37 2.75
N PHE A 113 9.15 1.98 3.91
CA PHE A 113 8.81 1.38 5.20
C PHE A 113 7.34 0.99 5.28
N ILE A 114 6.44 1.90 4.90
CA ILE A 114 4.99 1.65 4.92
C ILE A 114 4.66 0.46 4.02
N MET A 115 5.21 0.40 2.82
CA MET A 115 4.97 -0.72 1.91
C MET A 115 5.51 -2.05 2.46
N ASP A 116 6.71 -2.04 3.04
CA ASP A 116 7.31 -3.25 3.60
C ASP A 116 6.46 -3.80 4.76
N TYR A 117 5.99 -2.93 5.63
CA TYR A 117 5.14 -3.36 6.76
C TYR A 117 3.73 -3.74 6.32
N LEU A 118 3.19 -3.04 5.34
CA LEU A 118 1.88 -3.37 4.78
C LEU A 118 1.87 -4.79 4.21
N LYS A 119 2.94 -5.19 3.53
CA LYS A 119 3.07 -6.52 2.92
C LYS A 119 3.15 -7.65 3.94
N THR A 120 3.56 -7.38 5.16
CA THR A 120 3.80 -8.43 6.17
C THR A 120 2.92 -8.33 7.41
N ARG A 121 2.41 -7.15 7.73
CA ARG A 121 1.69 -6.91 9.00
C ARG A 121 0.21 -6.58 8.85
N ALA A 122 -0.22 -6.15 7.67
CA ALA A 122 -1.64 -5.86 7.46
C ALA A 122 -2.41 -7.17 7.21
N PRO A 123 -3.64 -7.30 7.78
CA PRO A 123 -4.40 -8.54 7.66
C PRO A 123 -5.13 -8.64 6.32
N PHE A 124 -4.36 -8.92 5.27
CA PHE A 124 -4.84 -9.21 3.93
C PHE A 124 -4.52 -10.66 3.56
N TRP A 125 -5.46 -11.30 2.87
CA TRP A 125 -5.25 -12.65 2.31
C TRP A 125 -5.47 -12.57 0.81
N LYS A 126 -4.53 -13.11 0.04
CA LYS A 126 -4.57 -13.10 -1.43
C LYS A 126 -4.97 -14.46 -1.97
N ARG A 127 -5.91 -14.47 -2.92
CA ARG A 127 -6.30 -15.66 -3.66
C ARG A 127 -6.15 -15.34 -5.14
N GLU A 128 -5.40 -16.17 -5.86
CA GLU A 128 -5.19 -16.00 -7.29
C GLU A 128 -5.98 -17.04 -8.09
N ALA A 129 -6.66 -16.58 -9.15
CA ALA A 129 -7.23 -17.47 -10.16
C ALA A 129 -6.18 -17.69 -11.26
N THR A 130 -5.85 -18.96 -11.54
CA THR A 130 -4.90 -19.33 -12.57
C THR A 130 -5.58 -20.32 -13.51
N PRO A 131 -4.94 -20.69 -14.69
CA PRO A 131 -5.50 -21.72 -15.56
C PRO A 131 -5.71 -23.07 -14.86
N ASP A 132 -4.96 -23.35 -13.78
CA ASP A 132 -5.04 -24.59 -13.02
C ASP A 132 -5.99 -24.52 -11.81
N GLY A 133 -6.68 -23.38 -11.61
CA GLY A 133 -7.61 -23.17 -10.51
C GLY A 133 -7.18 -22.04 -9.59
N GLU A 134 -7.83 -21.93 -8.45
CA GLU A 134 -7.53 -20.90 -7.46
C GLU A 134 -6.50 -21.38 -6.44
N ARG A 135 -5.71 -20.45 -5.93
CA ARG A 135 -4.75 -20.74 -4.86
C ARG A 135 -4.59 -19.54 -3.93
N TRP A 136 -4.31 -19.81 -2.67
CA TRP A 136 -3.91 -18.78 -1.72
C TRP A 136 -2.43 -18.44 -1.91
N VAL A 137 -2.09 -17.16 -1.72
CA VAL A 137 -0.72 -16.67 -1.91
C VAL A 137 -0.22 -16.11 -0.58
N ASP A 138 0.91 -16.65 -0.11
CA ASP A 138 1.58 -16.15 1.09
C ASP A 138 2.45 -14.93 0.75
N ALA A 139 2.79 -14.14 1.78
CA ALA A 139 3.77 -13.08 1.65
C ALA A 139 5.10 -13.70 1.18
N ARG A 140 5.79 -13.00 0.28
CA ARG A 140 7.08 -13.46 -0.23
C ARG A 140 8.16 -13.36 0.84
N ASP A 141 9.15 -14.24 0.78
CA ASP A 141 10.32 -14.15 1.65
C ASP A 141 11.04 -12.81 1.48
N SER A 142 11.10 -12.30 0.24
CA SER A 142 11.68 -10.99 -0.03
C SER A 142 10.93 -9.86 0.70
N ASP A 143 9.60 -9.97 0.84
CA ASP A 143 8.81 -9.00 1.59
C ASP A 143 9.12 -9.06 3.08
N ARG A 144 9.27 -10.26 3.64
CA ARG A 144 9.64 -10.46 5.04
C ARG A 144 11.04 -9.92 5.32
N GLN A 145 12.00 -10.19 4.44
CA GLN A 145 13.37 -9.70 4.55
C GLN A 145 13.41 -8.17 4.46
N ALA A 146 12.62 -7.57 3.56
CA ALA A 146 12.54 -6.13 3.44
C ALA A 146 12.01 -5.48 4.73
N ALA A 147 10.98 -6.08 5.35
CA ALA A 147 10.43 -5.58 6.61
C ALA A 147 11.43 -5.70 7.76
N GLU A 148 12.24 -6.75 7.78
CA GLU A 148 13.21 -7.01 8.86
C GLU A 148 14.30 -5.96 8.96
N ARG A 149 14.61 -5.24 7.88
CA ARG A 149 15.66 -4.20 7.90
C ARG A 149 15.23 -2.91 8.63
N TRP A 150 13.97 -2.79 8.96
CA TRP A 150 13.42 -1.64 9.68
C TRP A 150 13.26 -1.94 11.18
#